data_5b2b166a3d65997987a54ad98b2ab78d
#
_entry.id   5b2b166a3d65997987a54ad98b2ab78d
#
_cell.length_a   1.000
_cell.length_b   1.000
_cell.length_c   1.000
_cell.angle_alpha   90.00
_cell.angle_beta   90.00
_cell.angle_gamma   90.00
#
_symmetry.space_group_name_H-M   'P 1'
#
loop_
_entity.id
_entity.type
_entity.pdbx_description
1 polymer ?
#
loop_
_entity_poly.entity_id
_entity_poly.type
_entity_poly.pdbx_seq_one_letter_code
_entity_poly.pdbx_strand_id
1 'polypeptide(L)'
;SAEVPMFTLCEMLGVPEKDRSKIIEWMKFLEMAQLIAATQAAEKGDIEFSEEHTQAAPDPALVEMFTNMVAEMFDYGRTILESRRKDPKDDLLSVIANIEVEGEKLPNEYLDGSWLLIIFAGNDTTRNSISGTMNLLSENPDQKNLVLNDKSLLPNMVHESIRMVSPVRYMRRTTKRDTQIGDQEIGPNEKVSLWYGAANRDPEIFTDPDKFDVTRENAKKHLAFGYGRHLCLGKHT
;
A
#
# COMPACT_ATOMS: atom_id res chain seq x y z
N SER A 1 -8.15 -1.75 14.74
CA SER A 1 -6.90 -2.00 13.98
C SER A 1 -6.46 -0.83 13.08
N ALA A 2 -7.38 0.04 12.65
CA ALA A 2 -7.04 1.17 11.78
C ALA A 2 -6.19 2.25 12.48
N GLU A 3 -6.28 2.39 13.78
CA GLU A 3 -5.58 3.44 14.53
C GLU A 3 -4.08 3.16 14.69
N VAL A 4 -3.69 1.89 14.86
CA VAL A 4 -2.28 1.53 15.10
C VAL A 4 -1.37 1.86 13.91
N PRO A 5 -1.68 1.45 12.66
CA PRO A 5 -0.86 1.82 11.51
C PRO A 5 -0.77 3.32 11.31
N MET A 6 -1.87 4.02 11.50
CA MET A 6 -1.91 5.47 11.32
C MET A 6 -1.12 6.21 12.40
N PHE A 7 -1.21 5.76 13.65
CA PHE A 7 -0.39 6.32 14.73
C PHE A 7 1.10 6.15 14.41
N THR A 8 1.52 4.93 14.09
CA THR A 8 2.93 4.64 13.75
C THR A 8 3.42 5.46 12.56
N LEU A 9 2.59 5.55 11.50
CA LEU A 9 2.93 6.33 10.33
C LEU A 9 3.09 7.83 10.66
N CYS A 10 2.17 8.39 11.43
CA CYS A 10 2.25 9.79 11.86
C CYS A 10 3.50 10.07 12.71
N GLU A 11 3.88 9.14 13.60
CA GLU A 11 5.14 9.23 14.36
C GLU A 11 6.35 9.27 13.43
N MET A 12 6.44 8.33 12.49
CA MET A 12 7.56 8.25 11.53
C MET A 12 7.65 9.47 10.62
N LEU A 13 6.51 10.05 10.25
CA LEU A 13 6.44 11.25 9.43
C LEU A 13 6.72 12.53 10.23
N GLY A 14 6.75 12.46 11.56
CA GLY A 14 6.88 13.64 12.42
C GLY A 14 5.65 14.55 12.37
N VAL A 15 4.46 13.97 12.11
CA VAL A 15 3.19 14.71 12.16
C VAL A 15 2.85 15.07 13.60
N PRO A 16 2.59 16.36 13.90
CA PRO A 16 2.20 16.80 15.23
C PRO A 16 0.97 16.05 15.75
N GLU A 17 0.97 15.69 17.03
CA GLU A 17 -0.13 14.92 17.65
C GLU A 17 -1.51 15.55 17.42
N LYS A 18 -1.58 16.88 17.54
CA LYS A 18 -2.82 17.65 17.32
C LYS A 18 -3.42 17.50 15.92
N ASP A 19 -2.61 17.13 14.92
CA ASP A 19 -3.02 17.04 13.50
C ASP A 19 -3.35 15.61 13.08
N ARG A 20 -3.04 14.59 13.90
CA ARG A 20 -3.21 13.17 13.57
C ARG A 20 -4.67 12.78 13.34
N SER A 21 -5.59 13.36 14.11
CA SER A 21 -7.03 13.13 13.94
C SER A 21 -7.52 13.53 12.55
N LYS A 22 -6.98 14.62 12.01
CA LYS A 22 -7.30 15.13 10.69
C LYS A 22 -6.83 14.18 9.57
N ILE A 23 -5.62 13.62 9.71
CA ILE A 23 -5.11 12.62 8.77
C ILE A 23 -5.98 11.35 8.79
N ILE A 24 -6.39 10.90 9.96
CA ILE A 24 -7.31 9.76 10.11
C ILE A 24 -8.67 10.04 9.43
N GLU A 25 -9.17 11.26 9.54
CA GLU A 25 -10.40 11.68 8.89
C GLU A 25 -10.30 11.66 7.37
N TRP A 26 -9.23 12.21 6.79
CA TRP A 26 -8.95 12.15 5.37
C TRP A 26 -8.88 10.72 4.85
N MET A 27 -8.21 9.84 5.57
CA MET A 27 -8.09 8.43 5.18
C MET A 27 -9.44 7.70 5.18
N LYS A 28 -10.26 7.89 6.21
CA LYS A 28 -11.60 7.32 6.27
C LYS A 28 -12.48 7.81 5.12
N PHE A 29 -12.34 9.08 4.77
CA PHE A 29 -13.08 9.66 3.66
C PHE A 29 -12.65 9.06 2.30
N LEU A 30 -11.34 8.95 2.06
CA LEU A 30 -10.82 8.32 0.84
C LEU A 30 -11.26 6.85 0.70
N GLU A 31 -11.25 6.09 1.80
CA GLU A 31 -11.75 4.71 1.84
C GLU A 31 -13.24 4.64 1.50
N MET A 32 -14.05 5.54 2.08
CA MET A 32 -15.48 5.62 1.81
C MET A 32 -15.77 6.00 0.35
N ALA A 33 -15.05 6.97 -0.20
CA ALA A 33 -15.19 7.37 -1.59
C ALA A 33 -14.88 6.22 -2.56
N GLN A 34 -13.84 5.44 -2.28
CA GLN A 34 -13.50 4.23 -3.06
C GLN A 34 -14.59 3.16 -2.97
N LEU A 35 -15.15 2.94 -1.78
CA LEU A 35 -16.23 1.98 -1.58
C LEU A 35 -17.48 2.38 -2.36
N ILE A 36 -17.87 3.66 -2.30
CA ILE A 36 -19.02 4.19 -3.06
C ILE A 36 -18.79 4.00 -4.57
N ALA A 37 -17.61 4.36 -5.08
CA ALA A 37 -17.28 4.18 -6.48
C ALA A 37 -17.34 2.70 -6.91
N ALA A 38 -16.81 1.80 -6.09
CA ALA A 38 -16.84 0.35 -6.35
C ALA A 38 -18.27 -0.22 -6.33
N THR A 39 -19.11 0.22 -5.38
CA THR A 39 -20.50 -0.21 -5.28
C THR A 39 -21.31 0.28 -6.49
N GLN A 40 -21.14 1.54 -6.89
CA GLN A 40 -21.81 2.07 -8.08
C GLN A 40 -21.41 1.36 -9.37
N ALA A 41 -20.14 0.98 -9.50
CA ALA A 41 -19.66 0.18 -10.64
C ALA A 41 -20.28 -1.23 -10.65
N ALA A 42 -20.41 -1.88 -9.48
CA ALA A 42 -21.00 -3.20 -9.34
C ALA A 42 -22.52 -3.21 -9.62
N GLU A 43 -23.25 -2.19 -9.14
CA GLU A 43 -24.70 -2.05 -9.36
C GLU A 43 -25.07 -1.84 -10.84
N LYS A 44 -24.18 -1.23 -11.62
CA LYS A 44 -24.38 -1.01 -13.05
C LYS A 44 -24.10 -2.23 -13.93
N GLY A 45 -23.61 -3.32 -13.34
CA GLY A 45 -23.24 -4.53 -14.09
C GLY A 45 -22.01 -4.35 -14.99
N ASP A 46 -21.25 -3.29 -14.78
CA ASP A 46 -20.12 -2.86 -15.61
C ASP A 46 -18.86 -3.71 -15.38
N ILE A 47 -19.00 -5.03 -15.36
CA ILE A 47 -17.85 -5.96 -15.40
C ILE A 47 -17.47 -6.32 -16.84
N GLU A 48 -18.18 -5.81 -17.84
CA GLU A 48 -17.76 -5.93 -19.23
C GLU A 48 -16.77 -4.83 -19.61
N PHE A 49 -15.59 -5.25 -20.05
CA PHE A 49 -14.49 -4.40 -20.53
C PHE A 49 -14.79 -3.78 -21.90
N SER A 50 -15.90 -3.07 -22.06
CA SER A 50 -16.18 -2.33 -23.29
C SER A 50 -15.91 -0.84 -23.12
N GLU A 51 -15.23 -0.24 -24.09
CA GLU A 51 -14.81 1.17 -24.10
C GLU A 51 -15.96 2.19 -24.20
N GLU A 52 -17.22 1.75 -24.27
CA GLU A 52 -18.38 2.59 -24.55
C GLU A 52 -19.30 2.89 -23.34
N HIS A 53 -18.87 2.61 -22.10
CA HIS A 53 -19.72 2.85 -20.95
C HIS A 53 -19.60 4.32 -20.50
N THR A 54 -20.59 5.11 -20.91
CA THR A 54 -20.90 6.41 -20.30
C THR A 54 -21.23 6.20 -18.82
N GLN A 55 -20.24 6.40 -17.96
CA GLN A 55 -20.44 6.46 -16.52
C GLN A 55 -21.48 7.55 -16.24
N ALA A 56 -22.52 7.23 -15.48
CA ALA A 56 -23.36 8.29 -14.93
C ALA A 56 -22.43 9.19 -14.09
N ALA A 57 -22.49 10.49 -14.36
CA ALA A 57 -21.67 11.46 -13.66
C ALA A 57 -21.87 11.27 -12.13
N PRO A 58 -20.79 11.22 -11.34
CA PRO A 58 -20.91 11.13 -9.89
C PRO A 58 -21.68 12.35 -9.35
N ASP A 59 -22.34 12.19 -8.20
CA ASP A 59 -23.06 13.28 -7.54
C ASP A 59 -22.15 14.52 -7.42
N PRO A 60 -22.53 15.67 -7.98
CA PRO A 60 -21.72 16.88 -7.94
C PRO A 60 -21.30 17.30 -6.52
N ALA A 61 -22.18 17.12 -5.53
CA ALA A 61 -21.87 17.43 -4.14
C ALA A 61 -20.79 16.52 -3.56
N LEU A 62 -20.79 15.23 -3.94
CA LEU A 62 -19.77 14.28 -3.54
C LEU A 62 -18.43 14.60 -4.21
N VAL A 63 -18.44 15.00 -5.48
CA VAL A 63 -17.24 15.42 -6.22
C VAL A 63 -16.64 16.67 -5.59
N GLU A 64 -17.47 17.68 -5.27
CA GLU A 64 -17.00 18.90 -4.62
C GLU A 64 -16.39 18.61 -3.25
N MET A 65 -17.07 17.81 -2.42
CA MET A 65 -16.58 17.41 -1.11
C MET A 65 -15.23 16.66 -1.22
N PHE A 66 -15.10 15.73 -2.18
CA PHE A 66 -13.86 15.02 -2.44
C PHE A 66 -12.74 15.97 -2.87
N THR A 67 -13.03 16.88 -3.79
CA THR A 67 -12.06 17.85 -4.31
C THR A 67 -11.55 18.76 -3.20
N ASN A 68 -12.45 19.27 -2.35
CA ASN A 68 -12.07 20.14 -1.23
C ASN A 68 -11.19 19.40 -0.21
N MET A 69 -11.53 18.16 0.12
CA MET A 69 -10.77 17.38 1.08
C MET A 69 -9.37 17.01 0.55
N VAL A 70 -9.27 16.65 -0.72
CA VAL A 70 -7.98 16.37 -1.39
C VAL A 70 -7.14 17.65 -1.44
N ALA A 71 -7.73 18.79 -1.76
CA ALA A 71 -7.03 20.08 -1.75
C ALA A 71 -6.48 20.42 -0.35
N GLU A 72 -7.30 20.26 0.69
CA GLU A 72 -6.88 20.48 2.07
C GLU A 72 -5.73 19.56 2.49
N MET A 73 -5.78 18.29 2.10
CA MET A 73 -4.72 17.32 2.37
C MET A 73 -3.39 17.70 1.69
N PHE A 74 -3.43 18.17 0.44
CA PHE A 74 -2.24 18.64 -0.25
C PHE A 74 -1.69 19.94 0.35
N ASP A 75 -2.54 20.90 0.71
CA ASP A 75 -2.12 22.15 1.33
C ASP A 75 -1.42 21.91 2.69
N TYR A 76 -1.96 20.97 3.47
CA TYR A 76 -1.29 20.53 4.69
C TYR A 76 0.07 19.89 4.40
N GLY A 77 0.13 18.97 3.43
CA GLY A 77 1.37 18.31 3.02
C GLY A 77 2.44 19.29 2.59
N ARG A 78 2.08 20.27 1.74
CA ARG A 78 3.00 21.35 1.33
C ARG A 78 3.50 22.15 2.51
N THR A 79 2.61 22.56 3.40
CA THR A 79 2.96 23.37 4.59
C THR A 79 3.98 22.63 5.47
N ILE A 80 3.75 21.36 5.76
CA ILE A 80 4.65 20.58 6.61
C ILE A 80 5.99 20.30 5.91
N LEU A 81 5.99 19.96 4.61
CA LEU A 81 7.20 19.72 3.84
C LEU A 81 8.05 20.97 3.68
N GLU A 82 7.43 22.13 3.43
CA GLU A 82 8.13 23.42 3.40
C GLU A 82 8.75 23.78 4.74
N SER A 83 8.05 23.47 5.85
CA SER A 83 8.60 23.66 7.18
C SER A 83 9.85 22.80 7.41
N ARG A 84 9.85 21.55 6.90
CA ARG A 84 10.98 20.63 6.98
C ARG A 84 12.14 20.98 6.06
N ARG A 85 11.90 21.73 5.00
CA ARG A 85 12.97 22.33 4.17
C ARG A 85 13.71 23.44 4.92
N LYS A 86 12.98 24.24 5.71
CA LYS A 86 13.55 25.38 6.48
C LYS A 86 14.20 24.93 7.79
N ASP A 87 13.59 23.97 8.48
CA ASP A 87 14.02 23.44 9.77
C ASP A 87 13.89 21.91 9.77
N PRO A 88 14.91 21.18 9.22
CA PRO A 88 14.93 19.72 9.19
C PRO A 88 14.89 19.11 10.58
N LYS A 89 14.14 18.01 10.73
CA LYS A 89 14.02 17.23 11.96
C LYS A 89 14.46 15.79 11.70
N ASP A 90 14.55 15.00 12.75
CA ASP A 90 14.80 13.56 12.65
C ASP A 90 13.49 12.82 12.34
N ASP A 91 12.95 13.06 11.13
CA ASP A 91 11.72 12.45 10.64
C ASP A 91 11.77 12.18 9.13
N LEU A 92 10.92 11.30 8.66
CA LEU A 92 10.86 10.90 7.25
C LEU A 92 10.48 12.07 6.32
N LEU A 93 9.64 12.98 6.78
CA LEU A 93 9.27 14.17 6.00
C LEU A 93 10.48 15.08 5.74
N SER A 94 11.39 15.22 6.70
CA SER A 94 12.64 15.97 6.53
C SER A 94 13.53 15.33 5.47
N VAL A 95 13.62 14.02 5.45
CA VAL A 95 14.37 13.29 4.42
C VAL A 95 13.76 13.56 3.05
N ILE A 96 12.44 13.37 2.89
CA ILE A 96 11.73 13.55 1.62
C ILE A 96 11.83 15.00 1.13
N ALA A 97 11.61 15.97 2.00
CA ALA A 97 11.62 17.39 1.66
C ALA A 97 13.00 17.87 1.16
N ASN A 98 14.06 17.19 1.60
CA ASN A 98 15.45 17.58 1.31
C ASN A 98 16.20 16.62 0.37
N ILE A 99 15.50 15.61 -0.20
CA ILE A 99 16.10 14.75 -1.25
C ILE A 99 16.56 15.63 -2.43
N GLU A 100 17.78 15.38 -2.85
CA GLU A 100 18.36 15.97 -4.06
C GLU A 100 18.58 14.87 -5.11
N VAL A 101 18.23 15.18 -6.35
CA VAL A 101 18.49 14.34 -7.50
C VAL A 101 19.34 15.16 -8.46
N GLU A 102 20.53 14.69 -8.79
CA GLU A 102 21.50 15.41 -9.63
C GLU A 102 21.87 16.80 -9.09
N GLY A 103 21.82 16.98 -7.76
CA GLY A 103 22.15 18.24 -7.07
C GLY A 103 20.99 19.24 -6.98
N GLU A 104 19.80 18.88 -7.45
CA GLU A 104 18.60 19.71 -7.36
C GLU A 104 17.56 19.07 -6.43
N LYS A 105 16.88 19.90 -5.64
CA LYS A 105 15.76 19.45 -4.78
C LYS A 105 14.56 19.06 -5.62
N LEU A 106 13.81 18.05 -5.16
CA LEU A 106 12.59 17.62 -5.84
C LEU A 106 11.58 18.78 -5.98
N PRO A 107 10.95 18.94 -7.17
CA PRO A 107 9.87 19.89 -7.38
C PRO A 107 8.67 19.61 -6.46
N ASN A 108 7.83 20.62 -6.21
CA ASN A 108 6.69 20.50 -5.30
C ASN A 108 5.66 19.44 -5.75
N GLU A 109 5.49 19.24 -7.05
CA GLU A 109 4.59 18.21 -7.61
C GLU A 109 5.02 16.81 -7.21
N TYR A 110 6.32 16.54 -7.13
CA TYR A 110 6.86 15.26 -6.63
C TYR A 110 6.68 15.12 -5.12
N LEU A 111 6.78 16.22 -4.38
CA LEU A 111 6.55 16.21 -2.94
C LEU A 111 5.07 15.95 -2.62
N ASP A 112 4.15 16.56 -3.36
CA ASP A 112 2.71 16.33 -3.25
C ASP A 112 2.39 14.85 -3.48
N GLY A 113 2.91 14.28 -4.58
CA GLY A 113 2.74 12.87 -4.90
C GLY A 113 3.34 11.94 -3.84
N SER A 114 4.50 12.29 -3.29
CA SER A 114 5.15 11.51 -2.23
C SER A 114 4.35 11.55 -0.93
N TRP A 115 3.85 12.72 -0.54
CA TRP A 115 2.99 12.91 0.62
C TRP A 115 1.74 12.02 0.54
N LEU A 116 0.98 12.15 -0.54
CA LEU A 116 -0.23 11.36 -0.77
C LEU A 116 0.07 9.86 -0.76
N LEU A 117 1.10 9.44 -1.49
CA LEU A 117 1.47 8.03 -1.62
C LEU A 117 1.82 7.41 -0.27
N ILE A 118 2.61 8.09 0.56
CA ILE A 118 3.08 7.54 1.84
C ILE A 118 1.91 7.39 2.81
N ILE A 119 1.07 8.42 2.93
CA ILE A 119 -0.10 8.36 3.82
C ILE A 119 -1.05 7.24 3.38
N PHE A 120 -1.35 7.16 2.10
CA PHE A 120 -2.27 6.16 1.57
C PHE A 120 -1.70 4.74 1.67
N ALA A 121 -0.47 4.53 1.20
CA ALA A 121 0.14 3.20 1.13
C ALA A 121 0.45 2.62 2.52
N GLY A 122 0.83 3.45 3.48
CA GLY A 122 1.24 3.01 4.81
C GLY A 122 0.09 2.59 5.74
N ASN A 123 -1.13 3.02 5.45
CA ASN A 123 -2.29 2.72 6.31
C ASN A 123 -2.98 1.40 5.94
N ASP A 124 -3.57 1.32 4.76
CA ASP A 124 -4.49 0.23 4.41
C ASP A 124 -3.78 -1.14 4.32
N THR A 125 -2.60 -1.19 3.72
CA THR A 125 -1.84 -2.43 3.59
C THR A 125 -1.41 -2.99 4.94
N THR A 126 -0.97 -2.13 5.86
CA THR A 126 -0.56 -2.51 7.22
C THR A 126 -1.77 -2.96 8.04
N ARG A 127 -2.90 -2.25 7.95
CA ARG A 127 -4.16 -2.64 8.58
C ARG A 127 -4.63 -4.02 8.13
N ASN A 128 -4.62 -4.26 6.81
CA ASN A 128 -5.01 -5.55 6.25
C ASN A 128 -4.06 -6.67 6.64
N SER A 129 -2.75 -6.39 6.73
CA SER A 129 -1.76 -7.35 7.22
C SER A 129 -2.01 -7.72 8.68
N ILE A 130 -2.27 -6.75 9.56
CA ILE A 130 -2.57 -7.01 10.98
C ILE A 130 -3.85 -7.83 11.11
N SER A 131 -4.94 -7.42 10.45
CA SER A 131 -6.23 -8.11 10.54
C SER A 131 -6.15 -9.52 9.96
N GLY A 132 -5.47 -9.70 8.82
CA GLY A 132 -5.24 -10.99 8.21
C GLY A 132 -4.37 -11.91 9.06
N THR A 133 -3.33 -11.38 9.72
CA THR A 133 -2.51 -12.14 10.67
C THR A 133 -3.35 -12.65 11.84
N MET A 134 -4.21 -11.80 12.41
CA MET A 134 -5.09 -12.21 13.51
C MET A 134 -6.06 -13.31 13.08
N ASN A 135 -6.60 -13.22 11.85
CA ASN A 135 -7.44 -14.26 11.29
C ASN A 135 -6.67 -15.59 11.13
N LEU A 136 -5.50 -15.55 10.50
CA LEU A 136 -4.63 -16.72 10.32
C LEU A 136 -4.29 -17.40 11.65
N LEU A 137 -3.93 -16.62 12.68
CA LEU A 137 -3.64 -17.16 14.01
C LEU A 137 -4.89 -17.73 14.72
N SER A 138 -6.07 -17.23 14.39
CA SER A 138 -7.34 -17.75 14.94
C SER A 138 -7.73 -19.07 14.30
N GLU A 139 -7.50 -19.20 12.99
CA GLU A 139 -7.78 -20.42 12.22
C GLU A 139 -6.71 -21.52 12.42
N ASN A 140 -5.51 -21.15 12.89
CA ASN A 140 -4.38 -22.06 13.10
C ASN A 140 -3.86 -21.97 14.55
N PRO A 141 -4.59 -22.53 15.55
CA PRO A 141 -4.24 -22.41 16.96
C PRO A 141 -2.92 -23.10 17.33
N ASP A 142 -2.50 -24.13 16.59
CA ASP A 142 -1.21 -24.78 16.73
C ASP A 142 -0.06 -23.80 16.39
N GLN A 143 -0.16 -23.08 15.30
CA GLN A 143 0.81 -22.07 14.88
C GLN A 143 0.86 -20.87 15.85
N LYS A 144 -0.31 -20.47 16.35
CA LYS A 144 -0.40 -19.47 17.41
C LYS A 144 0.34 -19.90 18.67
N ASN A 145 0.16 -21.15 19.11
CA ASN A 145 0.81 -21.67 20.30
C ASN A 145 2.33 -21.75 20.14
N LEU A 146 2.85 -22.09 18.94
CA LEU A 146 4.30 -22.05 18.68
C LEU A 146 4.86 -20.66 18.96
N VAL A 147 4.23 -19.61 18.42
CA VAL A 147 4.67 -18.21 18.61
C VAL A 147 4.50 -17.74 20.07
N LEU A 148 3.47 -18.20 20.77
CA LEU A 148 3.28 -17.88 22.19
C LEU A 148 4.38 -18.48 23.06
N ASN A 149 4.83 -19.68 22.74
CA ASN A 149 5.87 -20.41 23.47
C ASN A 149 7.30 -19.98 23.08
N ASP A 150 7.49 -19.58 21.81
CA ASP A 150 8.78 -19.11 21.31
C ASP A 150 8.63 -17.76 20.57
N LYS A 151 8.94 -16.67 21.25
CA LYS A 151 8.87 -15.31 20.69
C LYS A 151 9.91 -15.03 19.61
N SER A 152 10.93 -15.87 19.48
CA SER A 152 11.92 -15.73 18.39
C SER A 152 11.30 -15.99 17.01
N LEU A 153 10.14 -16.65 16.94
CA LEU A 153 9.38 -16.89 15.72
C LEU A 153 8.61 -15.65 15.21
N LEU A 154 8.45 -14.60 16.03
CA LEU A 154 7.68 -13.40 15.65
C LEU A 154 8.11 -12.78 14.31
N PRO A 155 9.39 -12.55 14.02
CA PRO A 155 9.78 -11.96 12.75
C PRO A 155 9.40 -12.86 11.55
N ASN A 156 9.56 -14.19 11.71
CA ASN A 156 9.22 -15.13 10.64
C ASN A 156 7.70 -15.25 10.46
N MET A 157 6.95 -15.28 11.56
CA MET A 157 5.49 -15.24 11.54
C MET A 157 4.98 -14.01 10.77
N VAL A 158 5.57 -12.83 10.96
CA VAL A 158 5.20 -11.61 10.22
C VAL A 158 5.40 -11.81 8.72
N HIS A 159 6.54 -12.33 8.29
CA HIS A 159 6.80 -12.61 6.88
C HIS A 159 5.82 -13.63 6.30
N GLU A 160 5.55 -14.73 7.01
CA GLU A 160 4.61 -15.75 6.57
C GLU A 160 3.17 -15.22 6.52
N SER A 161 2.77 -14.40 7.48
CA SER A 161 1.47 -13.73 7.46
C SER A 161 1.33 -12.80 6.26
N ILE A 162 2.35 -11.98 5.96
CA ILE A 162 2.36 -11.08 4.80
C ILE A 162 2.32 -11.89 3.49
N ARG A 163 3.03 -13.03 3.42
CA ARG A 163 2.97 -13.95 2.29
C ARG A 163 1.53 -14.41 2.03
N MET A 164 0.86 -14.90 3.09
CA MET A 164 -0.49 -15.45 3.01
C MET A 164 -1.55 -14.38 2.72
N VAL A 165 -1.47 -13.23 3.38
CA VAL A 165 -2.44 -12.14 3.24
C VAL A 165 -2.28 -11.44 1.89
N SER A 166 -1.04 -11.16 1.47
CA SER A 166 -0.73 -10.41 0.24
C SER A 166 -1.63 -9.19 0.07
N PRO A 167 -1.55 -8.17 0.94
CA PRO A 167 -2.52 -7.07 0.97
C PRO A 167 -2.60 -6.32 -0.36
N VAL A 168 -1.48 -6.16 -1.06
CA VAL A 168 -1.44 -5.76 -2.47
C VAL A 168 -1.45 -7.03 -3.32
N ARG A 169 -2.59 -7.35 -3.92
CA ARG A 169 -2.77 -8.60 -4.67
C ARG A 169 -2.07 -8.60 -6.01
N TYR A 170 -2.07 -7.46 -6.70
CA TYR A 170 -1.40 -7.31 -7.99
C TYR A 170 -0.96 -5.87 -8.24
N MET A 171 0.00 -5.70 -9.11
CA MET A 171 0.41 -4.43 -9.69
C MET A 171 0.50 -4.57 -11.21
N ARG A 172 0.39 -3.46 -11.93
CA ARG A 172 0.50 -3.43 -13.39
C ARG A 172 1.77 -2.71 -13.84
N ARG A 173 2.28 -3.13 -14.99
CA ARG A 173 3.32 -2.44 -15.75
C ARG A 173 2.83 -2.23 -17.17
N THR A 174 3.28 -1.17 -17.80
CA THR A 174 3.08 -0.93 -19.23
C THR A 174 4.42 -1.10 -19.92
N THR A 175 4.48 -1.96 -20.92
CA THR A 175 5.69 -2.20 -21.71
C THR A 175 6.03 -0.96 -22.53
N LYS A 176 7.31 -0.62 -22.61
CA LYS A 176 7.80 0.52 -23.43
C LYS A 176 8.35 0.07 -24.78
N ARG A 177 8.61 -1.22 -24.93
CA ARG A 177 9.20 -1.85 -26.12
C ARG A 177 8.77 -3.31 -26.18
N ASP A 178 8.99 -3.94 -27.31
CA ASP A 178 8.82 -5.38 -27.44
C ASP A 178 9.60 -6.10 -26.35
N THR A 179 8.95 -7.06 -25.71
CA THR A 179 9.52 -7.86 -24.63
C THR A 179 8.92 -9.27 -24.68
N GLN A 180 9.54 -10.20 -23.96
CA GLN A 180 9.10 -11.58 -23.90
C GLN A 180 9.04 -12.03 -22.44
N ILE A 181 7.98 -12.75 -22.07
CA ILE A 181 7.83 -13.40 -20.75
C ILE A 181 7.49 -14.86 -20.99
N GLY A 182 8.40 -15.78 -20.64
CA GLY A 182 8.30 -17.17 -21.06
C GLY A 182 8.28 -17.25 -22.58
N ASP A 183 7.30 -17.93 -23.15
CA ASP A 183 7.11 -18.07 -24.60
C ASP A 183 6.17 -17.00 -25.20
N GLN A 184 5.68 -16.07 -24.37
CA GLN A 184 4.73 -15.04 -24.80
C GLN A 184 5.46 -13.77 -25.23
N GLU A 185 5.29 -13.38 -26.49
CA GLU A 185 5.69 -12.06 -26.99
C GLU A 185 4.68 -10.98 -26.56
N ILE A 186 5.19 -9.84 -26.15
CA ILE A 186 4.40 -8.71 -25.65
C ILE A 186 4.87 -7.45 -26.35
N GLY A 187 3.96 -6.79 -27.05
CA GLY A 187 4.24 -5.54 -27.77
C GLY A 187 4.42 -4.33 -26.87
N PRO A 188 4.81 -3.19 -27.43
CA PRO A 188 4.91 -1.92 -26.69
C PRO A 188 3.50 -1.41 -26.33
N ASN A 189 3.40 -0.70 -25.18
CA ASN A 189 2.17 -0.15 -24.61
C ASN A 189 1.13 -1.19 -24.12
N GLU A 190 1.49 -2.46 -24.06
CA GLU A 190 0.64 -3.48 -23.45
C GLU A 190 0.76 -3.48 -21.93
N LYS A 191 -0.31 -3.92 -21.28
CA LYS A 191 -0.39 -3.96 -19.80
C LYS A 191 -0.11 -5.37 -19.29
N VAL A 192 0.90 -5.51 -18.43
CA VAL A 192 1.27 -6.76 -17.76
C VAL A 192 0.87 -6.66 -16.30
N SER A 193 0.06 -7.59 -15.82
CA SER A 193 -0.33 -7.70 -14.41
C SER A 193 0.59 -8.66 -13.66
N LEU A 194 1.19 -8.19 -12.58
CA LEU A 194 2.06 -8.94 -11.68
C LEU A 194 1.22 -9.39 -10.47
N TRP A 195 0.80 -10.64 -10.44
CA TRP A 195 -0.06 -11.19 -9.39
C TRP A 195 0.75 -11.67 -8.21
N TYR A 196 1.01 -10.79 -7.24
CA TYR A 196 1.78 -11.11 -6.03
C TYR A 196 1.13 -12.22 -5.18
N GLY A 197 -0.21 -12.19 -5.07
CA GLY A 197 -0.94 -13.22 -4.35
C GLY A 197 -0.75 -14.63 -4.93
N ALA A 198 -0.67 -14.76 -6.26
CA ALA A 198 -0.38 -16.02 -6.94
C ALA A 198 1.09 -16.41 -6.77
N ALA A 199 2.03 -15.48 -7.01
CA ALA A 199 3.46 -15.72 -6.83
C ALA A 199 3.83 -16.14 -5.39
N ASN A 200 3.12 -15.61 -4.40
CA ASN A 200 3.30 -15.98 -2.99
C ASN A 200 2.71 -17.36 -2.63
N ARG A 201 2.04 -18.00 -3.57
CA ARG A 201 1.52 -19.38 -3.47
C ARG A 201 2.07 -20.31 -4.54
N ASP A 202 3.18 -19.91 -5.17
CA ASP A 202 3.84 -20.74 -6.16
C ASP A 202 4.44 -22.00 -5.50
N PRO A 203 4.00 -23.22 -5.87
CA PRO A 203 4.49 -24.46 -5.29
C PRO A 203 5.94 -24.76 -5.65
N GLU A 204 6.48 -24.17 -6.71
CA GLU A 204 7.91 -24.28 -7.04
C GLU A 204 8.80 -23.53 -6.03
N ILE A 205 8.25 -22.53 -5.37
CA ILE A 205 8.98 -21.72 -4.38
C ILE A 205 8.60 -22.12 -2.95
N PHE A 206 7.30 -22.36 -2.69
CA PHE A 206 6.75 -22.59 -1.35
C PHE A 206 6.12 -24.00 -1.28
N THR A 207 6.75 -24.92 -0.57
CA THR A 207 6.13 -26.22 -0.28
C THR A 207 4.86 -26.03 0.53
N ASP A 208 3.77 -26.72 0.17
CA ASP A 208 2.44 -26.56 0.78
C ASP A 208 2.04 -25.06 0.85
N PRO A 209 1.93 -24.38 -0.30
CA PRO A 209 1.87 -22.91 -0.37
C PRO A 209 0.64 -22.32 0.33
N ASP A 210 -0.43 -23.07 0.48
CA ASP A 210 -1.68 -22.65 1.15
C ASP A 210 -1.65 -22.92 2.66
N LYS A 211 -0.64 -23.62 3.17
CA LYS A 211 -0.48 -23.84 4.60
C LYS A 211 0.19 -22.62 5.25
N PHE A 212 -0.44 -22.11 6.31
CA PHE A 212 0.19 -21.12 7.19
C PHE A 212 1.17 -21.82 8.12
N ASP A 213 2.46 -21.48 8.03
CA ASP A 213 3.53 -22.13 8.80
C ASP A 213 4.51 -21.06 9.30
N VAL A 214 4.42 -20.74 10.60
CA VAL A 214 5.28 -19.72 11.25
C VAL A 214 6.76 -20.11 11.31
N THR A 215 7.09 -21.37 11.00
CA THR A 215 8.46 -21.88 10.95
C THR A 215 9.00 -21.99 9.53
N ARG A 216 8.24 -21.60 8.51
CA ARG A 216 8.62 -21.69 7.09
C ARG A 216 9.95 -20.97 6.83
N GLU A 217 10.98 -21.71 6.47
CA GLU A 217 12.34 -21.19 6.30
C GLU A 217 12.44 -20.10 5.22
N ASN A 218 11.69 -20.25 4.14
CA ASN A 218 11.71 -19.33 3.00
C ASN A 218 10.58 -18.28 2.99
N ALA A 219 9.91 -18.04 4.13
CA ALA A 219 8.81 -17.05 4.22
C ALA A 219 9.23 -15.67 3.66
N LYS A 220 10.48 -15.24 3.88
CA LYS A 220 11.03 -13.96 3.41
C LYS A 220 11.14 -13.83 1.88
N LYS A 221 10.97 -14.93 1.11
CA LYS A 221 11.03 -14.90 -0.37
C LYS A 221 9.72 -14.38 -1.00
N HIS A 222 8.70 -14.08 -0.20
CA HIS A 222 7.45 -13.54 -0.73
C HIS A 222 7.64 -12.23 -1.49
N LEU A 223 6.78 -12.01 -2.49
CA LEU A 223 6.78 -10.81 -3.34
C LEU A 223 5.75 -9.76 -2.93
N ALA A 224 5.15 -9.85 -1.73
CA ALA A 224 4.13 -8.90 -1.27
C ALA A 224 4.62 -7.45 -1.20
N PHE A 225 5.93 -7.23 -1.05
CA PHE A 225 6.57 -5.92 -1.11
C PHE A 225 7.02 -5.50 -2.52
N GLY A 226 6.71 -6.29 -3.54
CA GLY A 226 7.23 -6.11 -4.88
C GLY A 226 8.72 -6.45 -5.00
N TYR A 227 9.30 -6.02 -6.13
CA TYR A 227 10.72 -6.27 -6.43
C TYR A 227 11.30 -5.15 -7.30
N GLY A 228 12.63 -4.94 -7.22
CA GLY A 228 13.36 -3.99 -8.05
C GLY A 228 13.20 -2.54 -7.59
N ARG A 229 13.18 -1.58 -8.53
CA ARG A 229 13.17 -0.13 -8.23
C ARG A 229 11.92 0.35 -7.48
N HIS A 230 10.83 -0.40 -7.55
CA HIS A 230 9.58 -0.11 -6.86
C HIS A 230 9.36 -1.02 -5.64
N LEU A 231 10.43 -1.55 -5.06
CA LEU A 231 10.35 -2.26 -3.79
C LEU A 231 9.72 -1.34 -2.72
N CYS A 232 8.84 -1.92 -1.91
CA CYS A 232 8.15 -1.16 -0.85
C CYS A 232 9.13 -0.41 0.04
N LEU A 233 8.93 0.90 0.17
CA LEU A 233 9.76 1.77 1.03
C LEU A 233 9.64 1.35 2.51
N GLY A 234 8.42 0.97 2.94
CA GLY A 234 8.13 0.54 4.31
C GLY A 234 8.48 -0.93 4.63
N LYS A 235 9.27 -1.62 3.79
CA LYS A 235 9.60 -3.03 4.01
C LYS A 235 10.31 -3.31 5.34
N HIS A 236 11.03 -2.34 5.86
CA HIS A 236 11.88 -2.48 7.04
C HIS A 236 11.35 -1.75 8.28
N THR A 237 10.12 -1.20 8.19
CA THR A 237 9.45 -0.49 9.28
C THR A 237 8.56 -1.39 10.11
#